data_54141ac7ea411b387f8db55ae2185059
#
_entry.id   54141ac7ea411b387f8db55ae2185059
#
_cell.length_a   1.000
_cell.length_b   1.000
_cell.length_c   1.000
_cell.angle_alpha   90.00
_cell.angle_beta   90.00
_cell.angle_gamma   90.00
#
_symmetry.space_group_name_H-M   'P 1'
#
loop_
_entity.id
_entity.type
_entity.pdbx_description
1 polymer ?
#
loop_
_entity_poly.entity_id
_entity_poly.type
_entity_poly.pdbx_seq_one_letter_code
_entity_poly.pdbx_strand_id
1 'polypeptide(L)'
;MTSVDGKDAIPYPAEGGAEAVLVLAHGAGAGQKHPFMVATAKGLAARRISVVTFDFPYMRERRHVPDKAPVLEAAFREAIEAAREWSGEKRVFIGGKSMGGRMATHLGAQGLDGLMGIVALGYPLHPPGRPDKPRTEHLPSIRVPVLIVQGERDTFGTPDELKPVIATMTTNVTLNVVPGGDHSLTVRGKKKDEAFNEVLDRIARWMVE
;
A
#
# COMPACT_ATOMS: atom_id res chain seq x y z
N MET A 1 -13.86 -18.58 5.32
CA MET A 1 -13.36 -17.21 5.10
C MET A 1 -14.50 -16.28 5.41
N THR A 2 -14.48 -15.64 6.55
CA THR A 2 -15.48 -14.66 6.97
C THR A 2 -15.22 -13.37 6.21
N SER A 3 -16.16 -12.95 5.34
CA SER A 3 -16.15 -11.60 4.77
C SER A 3 -16.38 -10.60 5.89
N VAL A 4 -15.71 -9.46 5.85
CA VAL A 4 -16.01 -8.35 6.75
C VAL A 4 -17.33 -7.74 6.26
N ASP A 5 -18.42 -8.00 7.02
CA ASP A 5 -19.78 -7.45 6.82
C ASP A 5 -20.35 -7.51 5.39
N GLY A 6 -20.25 -8.68 4.71
CA GLY A 6 -20.85 -8.86 3.38
C GLY A 6 -20.14 -8.14 2.24
N LYS A 7 -19.08 -7.40 2.53
CA LYS A 7 -18.19 -6.78 1.53
C LYS A 7 -17.08 -7.77 1.18
N ASP A 8 -16.62 -7.78 -0.07
CA ASP A 8 -15.57 -8.71 -0.57
C ASP A 8 -14.17 -8.43 0.02
N ALA A 9 -14.11 -7.95 1.26
CA ALA A 9 -12.87 -7.70 1.98
C ALA A 9 -12.41 -8.97 2.72
N ILE A 10 -11.12 -9.26 2.67
CA ILE A 10 -10.52 -10.42 3.34
C ILE A 10 -9.68 -9.94 4.52
N PRO A 11 -10.09 -10.27 5.76
CA PRO A 11 -9.29 -9.97 6.94
C PRO A 11 -8.19 -11.02 7.15
N TYR A 12 -7.02 -10.55 7.57
CA TYR A 12 -5.89 -11.33 8.04
C TYR A 12 -5.59 -10.86 9.47
N PRO A 13 -6.16 -11.50 10.48
CA PRO A 13 -5.96 -11.10 11.88
C PRO A 13 -4.51 -11.31 12.31
N ALA A 14 -3.99 -10.37 13.07
CA ALA A 14 -2.65 -10.46 13.63
C ALA A 14 -2.52 -11.60 14.63
N GLU A 15 -1.42 -12.32 14.58
CA GLU A 15 -1.07 -13.33 15.54
C GLU A 15 -0.64 -12.67 16.88
N GLY A 16 -1.16 -13.16 18.00
CA GLY A 16 -0.79 -12.65 19.34
C GLY A 16 -1.32 -11.25 19.69
N GLY A 17 -2.32 -10.76 18.96
CA GLY A 17 -2.94 -9.45 19.17
C GLY A 17 -2.38 -8.35 18.26
N ALA A 18 -3.27 -7.53 17.70
CA ALA A 18 -2.91 -6.49 16.75
C ALA A 18 -2.43 -5.22 17.46
N GLU A 19 -1.34 -4.63 16.96
CA GLU A 19 -0.86 -3.30 17.33
C GLU A 19 -1.39 -2.21 16.39
N ALA A 20 -1.69 -2.60 15.15
CA ALA A 20 -2.27 -1.72 14.13
C ALA A 20 -3.04 -2.53 13.09
N VAL A 21 -3.79 -1.82 12.25
CA VAL A 21 -4.50 -2.38 11.10
C VAL A 21 -4.04 -1.69 9.83
N LEU A 22 -3.71 -2.46 8.80
CA LEU A 22 -3.41 -1.96 7.45
C LEU A 22 -4.53 -2.34 6.48
N VAL A 23 -5.16 -1.36 5.86
CA VAL A 23 -6.03 -1.60 4.70
C VAL A 23 -5.17 -1.57 3.45
N LEU A 24 -5.00 -2.73 2.80
CA LEU A 24 -4.02 -2.95 1.75
C LEU A 24 -4.69 -3.15 0.39
N ALA A 25 -4.53 -2.18 -0.50
CA ALA A 25 -5.07 -2.19 -1.85
C ALA A 25 -4.11 -2.83 -2.86
N HIS A 26 -4.67 -3.57 -3.83
CA HIS A 26 -3.90 -4.23 -4.88
C HIS A 26 -3.46 -3.28 -6.01
N GLY A 27 -2.49 -3.70 -6.81
CA GLY A 27 -2.04 -3.01 -8.03
C GLY A 27 -2.98 -3.22 -9.22
N ALA A 28 -2.74 -2.49 -10.32
CA ALA A 28 -3.46 -2.71 -11.57
C ALA A 28 -3.19 -4.12 -12.12
N GLY A 29 -4.22 -4.78 -12.62
CA GLY A 29 -4.12 -6.12 -13.24
C GLY A 29 -3.99 -7.29 -12.28
N ALA A 30 -4.05 -7.06 -10.96
CA ALA A 30 -3.96 -8.12 -9.95
C ALA A 30 -4.92 -7.81 -8.80
N GLY A 31 -5.76 -8.77 -8.42
CA GLY A 31 -6.72 -8.61 -7.32
C GLY A 31 -6.09 -8.91 -5.95
N GLN A 32 -6.92 -8.81 -4.91
CA GLN A 32 -6.52 -9.06 -3.51
C GLN A 32 -5.98 -10.48 -3.26
N LYS A 33 -6.36 -11.46 -4.08
CA LYS A 33 -5.89 -12.87 -3.99
C LYS A 33 -4.56 -13.12 -4.72
N HIS A 34 -3.97 -12.10 -5.34
CA HIS A 34 -2.68 -12.24 -5.98
C HIS A 34 -1.61 -12.67 -4.96
N PRO A 35 -0.67 -13.59 -5.32
CA PRO A 35 0.32 -14.12 -4.36
C PRO A 35 1.09 -13.06 -3.58
N PHE A 36 1.46 -11.94 -4.20
CA PHE A 36 2.11 -10.82 -3.51
C PHE A 36 1.23 -10.24 -2.40
N MET A 37 -0.06 -9.99 -2.68
CA MET A 37 -1.00 -9.43 -1.71
C MET A 37 -1.20 -10.37 -0.51
N VAL A 38 -1.42 -11.65 -0.81
CA VAL A 38 -1.60 -12.69 0.23
C VAL A 38 -0.35 -12.87 1.07
N ALA A 39 0.85 -12.90 0.44
CA ALA A 39 2.11 -13.02 1.16
C ALA A 39 2.38 -11.79 2.04
N THR A 40 2.12 -10.58 1.53
CA THR A 40 2.23 -9.34 2.31
C THR A 40 1.30 -9.35 3.51
N ALA A 41 0.02 -9.68 3.30
CA ALA A 41 -0.98 -9.68 4.36
C ALA A 41 -0.67 -10.72 5.45
N LYS A 42 -0.35 -11.96 5.08
CA LYS A 42 0.04 -13.01 6.03
C LYS A 42 1.33 -12.67 6.77
N GLY A 43 2.32 -12.16 6.04
CA GLY A 43 3.61 -11.81 6.63
C GLY A 43 3.52 -10.65 7.63
N LEU A 44 2.65 -9.67 7.41
CA LEU A 44 2.38 -8.60 8.36
C LEU A 44 1.52 -9.11 9.54
N ALA A 45 0.57 -10.01 9.31
CA ALA A 45 -0.22 -10.63 10.37
C ALA A 45 0.66 -11.39 11.37
N ALA A 46 1.67 -12.11 10.88
CA ALA A 46 2.70 -12.77 11.71
C ALA A 46 3.60 -11.77 12.48
N ARG A 47 3.53 -10.48 12.18
CA ARG A 47 4.25 -9.37 12.81
C ARG A 47 3.34 -8.44 13.61
N ARG A 48 2.21 -8.94 14.07
CA ARG A 48 1.23 -8.23 14.90
C ARG A 48 0.54 -7.05 14.20
N ILE A 49 0.54 -7.02 12.86
CA ILE A 49 -0.22 -6.05 12.07
C ILE A 49 -1.40 -6.77 11.42
N SER A 50 -2.60 -6.49 11.86
CA SER A 50 -3.80 -6.99 11.14
C SER A 50 -3.87 -6.34 9.76
N VAL A 51 -4.28 -7.12 8.75
CA VAL A 51 -4.42 -6.60 7.39
C VAL A 51 -5.82 -6.89 6.86
N VAL A 52 -6.41 -5.91 6.19
CA VAL A 52 -7.64 -6.09 5.43
C VAL A 52 -7.33 -5.82 3.97
N THR A 53 -7.57 -6.78 3.10
CA THR A 53 -7.46 -6.62 1.65
C THR A 53 -8.84 -6.57 1.01
N PHE A 54 -8.94 -5.96 -0.16
CA PHE A 54 -10.20 -5.85 -0.90
C PHE A 54 -9.93 -5.78 -2.41
N ASP A 55 -10.94 -6.09 -3.21
CA ASP A 55 -10.88 -5.89 -4.67
C ASP A 55 -11.55 -4.57 -5.05
N PHE A 56 -10.88 -3.79 -5.90
CA PHE A 56 -11.50 -2.65 -6.57
C PHE A 56 -12.66 -3.09 -7.48
N PRO A 57 -13.66 -2.23 -7.77
CA PRO A 57 -14.87 -2.61 -8.51
C PRO A 57 -14.59 -3.31 -9.82
N TYR A 58 -13.65 -2.83 -10.62
CA TYR A 58 -13.31 -3.46 -11.91
C TYR A 58 -12.82 -4.91 -11.75
N MET A 59 -12.12 -5.24 -10.66
CA MET A 59 -11.67 -6.62 -10.39
C MET A 59 -12.82 -7.51 -9.94
N ARG A 60 -13.73 -7.00 -9.10
CA ARG A 60 -14.98 -7.71 -8.72
C ARG A 60 -15.82 -8.05 -9.94
N GLU A 61 -15.88 -7.13 -10.88
CA GLU A 61 -16.61 -7.27 -12.15
C GLU A 61 -15.81 -8.02 -13.24
N ARG A 62 -14.62 -8.55 -12.90
CA ARG A 62 -13.73 -9.27 -13.83
C ARG A 62 -13.32 -8.46 -15.06
N ARG A 63 -13.27 -7.14 -14.91
CA ARG A 63 -12.73 -6.23 -15.94
C ARG A 63 -11.21 -6.13 -15.82
N HIS A 64 -10.51 -5.89 -16.94
CA HIS A 64 -9.06 -5.78 -16.98
C HIS A 64 -8.56 -4.34 -16.82
N VAL A 65 -9.39 -3.37 -17.19
CA VAL A 65 -9.03 -1.95 -17.17
C VAL A 65 -9.49 -1.35 -15.84
N PRO A 66 -8.58 -0.74 -15.07
CA PRO A 66 -8.94 -0.06 -13.83
C PRO A 66 -9.96 1.07 -14.04
N ASP A 67 -10.82 1.25 -13.08
CA ASP A 67 -11.72 2.40 -12.99
C ASP A 67 -10.94 3.71 -12.83
N LYS A 68 -11.60 4.84 -13.07
CA LYS A 68 -11.06 6.17 -12.78
C LYS A 68 -10.86 6.36 -11.27
N ALA A 69 -9.92 7.23 -10.88
CA ALA A 69 -9.55 7.44 -9.49
C ALA A 69 -10.72 7.65 -8.53
N PRO A 70 -11.77 8.45 -8.82
CA PRO A 70 -12.88 8.62 -7.88
C PRO A 70 -13.61 7.32 -7.51
N VAL A 71 -13.76 6.38 -8.45
CA VAL A 71 -14.39 5.08 -8.19
C VAL A 71 -13.48 4.19 -7.33
N LEU A 72 -12.17 4.18 -7.59
CA LEU A 72 -11.19 3.45 -6.80
C LEU A 72 -11.10 4.01 -5.36
N GLU A 73 -11.09 5.32 -5.23
CA GLU A 73 -11.05 6.02 -3.94
C GLU A 73 -12.30 5.74 -3.10
N ALA A 74 -13.49 5.74 -3.71
CA ALA A 74 -14.74 5.39 -3.04
C ALA A 74 -14.71 3.96 -2.49
N ALA A 75 -14.31 2.98 -3.31
CA ALA A 75 -14.17 1.59 -2.87
C ALA A 75 -13.12 1.42 -1.77
N PHE A 76 -12.03 2.20 -1.81
CA PHE A 76 -11.03 2.16 -0.75
C PHE A 76 -11.58 2.74 0.56
N ARG A 77 -12.37 3.83 0.53
CA ARG A 77 -13.04 4.35 1.71
C ARG A 77 -13.97 3.32 2.35
N GLU A 78 -14.77 2.62 1.55
CA GLU A 78 -15.63 1.53 2.03
C GLU A 78 -14.82 0.44 2.74
N ALA A 79 -13.66 0.07 2.19
CA ALA A 79 -12.78 -0.91 2.82
C ALA A 79 -12.14 -0.40 4.13
N ILE A 80 -11.85 0.90 4.23
CA ILE A 80 -11.36 1.52 5.47
C ILE A 80 -12.43 1.47 6.55
N GLU A 81 -13.66 1.84 6.24
CA GLU A 81 -14.77 1.77 7.23
C GLU A 81 -15.01 0.32 7.70
N ALA A 82 -15.05 -0.63 6.76
CA ALA A 82 -15.18 -2.04 7.11
C ALA A 82 -14.02 -2.54 8.01
N ALA A 83 -12.80 -2.06 7.77
CA ALA A 83 -11.64 -2.39 8.60
C ALA A 83 -11.73 -1.78 10.00
N ARG A 84 -12.23 -0.54 10.12
CA ARG A 84 -12.48 0.12 11.42
C ARG A 84 -13.50 -0.66 12.24
N GLU A 85 -14.64 -0.98 11.66
CA GLU A 85 -15.69 -1.77 12.30
C GLU A 85 -15.16 -3.13 12.78
N TRP A 86 -14.45 -3.84 11.90
CA TRP A 86 -13.89 -5.16 12.21
C TRP A 86 -12.80 -5.12 13.30
N SER A 87 -11.95 -4.10 13.30
CA SER A 87 -10.79 -4.01 14.21
C SER A 87 -11.12 -3.34 15.54
N GLY A 88 -12.28 -2.73 15.71
CA GLY A 88 -12.64 -1.94 16.87
C GLY A 88 -11.83 -0.64 16.97
N GLU A 89 -11.75 0.11 15.88
CA GLU A 89 -11.13 1.45 15.82
C GLU A 89 -9.65 1.51 16.26
N LYS A 90 -8.91 0.43 16.03
CA LYS A 90 -7.47 0.42 16.29
C LYS A 90 -6.73 1.40 15.36
N ARG A 91 -5.44 1.64 15.65
CA ARG A 91 -4.54 2.44 14.79
C ARG A 91 -4.65 1.97 13.34
N VAL A 92 -5.26 2.77 12.47
CA VAL A 92 -5.54 2.42 11.08
C VAL A 92 -4.54 3.09 10.15
N PHE A 93 -3.87 2.27 9.36
CA PHE A 93 -3.02 2.66 8.24
C PHE A 93 -3.68 2.25 6.93
N ILE A 94 -3.37 2.97 5.87
CA ILE A 94 -3.78 2.60 4.52
C ILE A 94 -2.55 2.41 3.64
N GLY A 95 -2.67 1.59 2.61
CA GLY A 95 -1.54 1.38 1.73
C GLY A 95 -1.87 0.50 0.55
N GLY A 96 -0.86 0.16 -0.23
CA GLY A 96 -1.07 -0.73 -1.34
C GLY A 96 0.12 -0.88 -2.26
N LYS A 97 -0.04 -1.83 -3.18
CA LYS A 97 0.93 -2.09 -4.23
C LYS A 97 0.65 -1.18 -5.42
N SER A 98 1.69 -0.49 -5.93
CA SER A 98 1.61 0.28 -7.18
C SER A 98 0.37 1.22 -7.22
N MET A 99 -0.59 0.98 -8.09
CA MET A 99 -1.84 1.73 -8.19
C MET A 99 -2.55 1.85 -6.82
N GLY A 100 -2.60 0.77 -6.04
CA GLY A 100 -3.21 0.78 -4.71
C GLY A 100 -2.50 1.74 -3.75
N GLY A 101 -1.16 1.77 -3.76
CA GLY A 101 -0.36 2.73 -2.99
C GLY A 101 -0.61 4.17 -3.43
N ARG A 102 -0.75 4.40 -4.74
CA ARG A 102 -1.12 5.73 -5.26
C ARG A 102 -2.52 6.15 -4.80
N MET A 103 -3.51 5.26 -4.82
CA MET A 103 -4.85 5.57 -4.31
C MET A 103 -4.84 5.87 -2.81
N ALA A 104 -4.03 5.17 -2.04
CA ALA A 104 -3.82 5.49 -0.62
C ALA A 104 -3.26 6.92 -0.44
N THR A 105 -2.29 7.33 -1.26
CA THR A 105 -1.75 8.71 -1.20
C THR A 105 -2.77 9.76 -1.64
N HIS A 106 -3.65 9.47 -2.60
CA HIS A 106 -4.78 10.37 -2.93
C HIS A 106 -5.71 10.57 -1.74
N LEU A 107 -6.09 9.50 -1.03
CA LEU A 107 -6.94 9.61 0.17
C LEU A 107 -6.25 10.37 1.30
N GLY A 108 -4.95 10.15 1.50
CA GLY A 108 -4.18 10.91 2.47
C GLY A 108 -4.08 12.41 2.15
N ALA A 109 -3.99 12.76 0.86
CA ALA A 109 -3.99 14.15 0.41
C ALA A 109 -5.36 14.84 0.58
N GLN A 110 -6.44 14.07 0.56
CA GLN A 110 -7.81 14.56 0.81
C GLN A 110 -8.13 14.74 2.30
N GLY A 111 -7.19 14.42 3.21
CA GLY A 111 -7.35 14.64 4.65
C GLY A 111 -8.34 13.67 5.30
N LEU A 112 -8.26 12.39 4.99
CA LEU A 112 -9.10 11.38 5.63
C LEU A 112 -8.74 11.25 7.12
N ASP A 113 -9.72 11.53 7.99
CA ASP A 113 -9.56 11.54 9.44
C ASP A 113 -9.23 10.16 10.03
N GLY A 114 -8.47 10.16 11.12
CA GLY A 114 -8.14 8.96 11.88
C GLY A 114 -7.16 8.01 11.20
N LEU A 115 -6.42 8.47 10.17
CA LEU A 115 -5.31 7.72 9.61
C LEU A 115 -4.02 7.96 10.41
N MET A 116 -3.32 6.87 10.72
CA MET A 116 -2.00 6.92 11.36
C MET A 116 -0.85 7.09 10.36
N GLY A 117 -1.03 6.65 9.13
CA GLY A 117 -0.02 6.77 8.07
C GLY A 117 -0.35 6.00 6.81
N ILE A 118 0.54 6.10 5.83
CA ILE A 118 0.40 5.50 4.50
C ILE A 118 1.59 4.61 4.18
N VAL A 119 1.34 3.40 3.64
CA VAL A 119 2.38 2.47 3.16
C VAL A 119 2.26 2.27 1.65
N ALA A 120 3.21 2.79 0.88
CA ALA A 120 3.27 2.63 -0.58
C ALA A 120 4.34 1.60 -0.97
N LEU A 121 3.91 0.51 -1.62
CA LEU A 121 4.80 -0.57 -2.07
C LEU A 121 5.03 -0.45 -3.58
N GLY A 122 6.21 0.03 -3.99
CA GLY A 122 6.52 0.36 -5.38
C GLY A 122 5.62 1.50 -5.87
N TYR A 123 5.87 2.73 -5.40
CA TYR A 123 5.08 3.89 -5.84
C TYR A 123 5.28 4.15 -7.34
N PRO A 124 4.21 4.20 -8.14
CA PRO A 124 4.33 4.39 -9.59
C PRO A 124 4.43 5.89 -9.93
N LEU A 125 5.61 6.46 -9.73
CA LEU A 125 5.88 7.89 -9.92
C LEU A 125 5.46 8.40 -11.30
N HIS A 126 5.69 7.59 -12.33
CA HIS A 126 5.29 7.86 -13.72
C HIS A 126 5.03 6.53 -14.45
N PRO A 127 4.41 6.52 -15.63
CA PRO A 127 4.39 5.34 -16.49
C PRO A 127 5.82 4.98 -16.93
N PRO A 128 6.15 3.71 -17.15
CA PRO A 128 7.47 3.31 -17.63
C PRO A 128 7.86 4.05 -18.89
N GLY A 129 9.08 4.61 -18.92
CA GLY A 129 9.58 5.40 -20.06
C GLY A 129 8.91 6.75 -20.27
N ARG A 130 8.08 7.23 -19.32
CA ARG A 130 7.38 8.51 -19.42
C ARG A 130 7.59 9.38 -18.16
N PRO A 131 8.86 9.78 -17.85
CA PRO A 131 9.15 10.66 -16.72
C PRO A 131 8.50 12.05 -16.89
N ASP A 132 8.15 12.43 -18.11
CA ASP A 132 7.39 13.63 -18.45
C ASP A 132 5.94 13.63 -17.92
N LYS A 133 5.44 12.50 -17.40
CA LYS A 133 4.08 12.34 -16.87
C LYS A 133 4.09 11.95 -15.38
N PRO A 134 4.61 12.81 -14.49
CA PRO A 134 4.68 12.50 -13.06
C PRO A 134 3.27 12.42 -12.45
N ARG A 135 3.15 11.64 -11.39
CA ARG A 135 1.91 11.43 -10.61
C ARG A 135 2.10 11.96 -9.20
N THR A 136 2.44 13.22 -9.06
CA THR A 136 2.97 13.82 -7.83
C THR A 136 2.16 14.99 -7.30
N GLU A 137 1.23 15.55 -8.07
CA GLU A 137 0.52 16.80 -7.78
C GLU A 137 -0.16 16.82 -6.40
N HIS A 138 -0.67 15.67 -5.93
CA HIS A 138 -1.38 15.55 -4.66
C HIS A 138 -0.45 15.31 -3.45
N LEU A 139 0.79 14.86 -3.67
CA LEU A 139 1.69 14.42 -2.60
C LEU A 139 2.01 15.53 -1.57
N PRO A 140 2.23 16.80 -1.95
CA PRO A 140 2.48 17.88 -0.99
C PRO A 140 1.31 18.16 -0.03
N SER A 141 0.10 17.71 -0.37
CA SER A 141 -1.10 17.90 0.46
C SER A 141 -1.27 16.83 1.55
N ILE A 142 -0.46 15.78 1.54
CA ILE A 142 -0.52 14.71 2.56
C ILE A 142 -0.03 15.27 3.91
N ARG A 143 -0.77 14.97 4.98
CA ARG A 143 -0.47 15.45 6.35
C ARG A 143 -0.09 14.33 7.33
N VAL A 144 -0.33 13.08 6.96
CA VAL A 144 0.05 11.90 7.77
C VAL A 144 1.39 11.33 7.33
N PRO A 145 2.15 10.65 8.20
CA PRO A 145 3.41 10.02 7.82
C PRO A 145 3.27 9.06 6.64
N VAL A 146 4.30 8.98 5.80
CA VAL A 146 4.31 8.09 4.62
C VAL A 146 5.55 7.21 4.63
N LEU A 147 5.36 5.90 4.50
CA LEU A 147 6.41 4.96 4.18
C LEU A 147 6.34 4.59 2.69
N ILE A 148 7.40 4.85 1.95
CA ILE A 148 7.56 4.40 0.56
C ILE A 148 8.60 3.28 0.55
N VAL A 149 8.21 2.08 0.17
CA VAL A 149 9.13 0.96 -0.11
C VAL A 149 9.32 0.87 -1.61
N GLN A 150 10.53 1.16 -2.08
CA GLN A 150 10.82 1.30 -3.51
C GLN A 150 11.97 0.41 -3.95
N GLY A 151 11.79 -0.31 -5.05
CA GLY A 151 12.88 -1.03 -5.69
C GLY A 151 13.92 -0.06 -6.30
N GLU A 152 15.22 -0.34 -6.10
CA GLU A 152 16.30 0.48 -6.67
C GLU A 152 16.21 0.60 -8.18
N ARG A 153 15.70 -0.47 -8.85
CA ARG A 153 15.57 -0.56 -10.32
C ARG A 153 14.11 -0.47 -10.79
N ASP A 154 13.27 0.18 -10.02
CA ASP A 154 11.85 0.33 -10.39
C ASP A 154 11.69 1.25 -11.61
N THR A 155 11.18 0.70 -12.69
CA THR A 155 10.98 1.43 -13.97
C THR A 155 9.80 2.40 -13.93
N PHE A 156 8.98 2.37 -12.89
CA PHE A 156 7.90 3.33 -12.64
C PHE A 156 8.35 4.53 -11.81
N GLY A 157 9.63 4.57 -11.42
CA GLY A 157 10.27 5.62 -10.65
C GLY A 157 11.32 5.01 -9.72
N THR A 158 12.57 5.42 -9.90
CA THR A 158 13.69 5.04 -9.04
C THR A 158 13.65 5.82 -7.72
N PRO A 159 14.38 5.37 -6.68
CA PRO A 159 14.54 6.14 -5.45
C PRO A 159 15.13 7.54 -5.70
N ASP A 160 16.02 7.70 -6.67
CA ASP A 160 16.63 8.99 -6.98
C ASP A 160 15.62 9.96 -7.63
N GLU A 161 14.70 9.47 -8.42
CA GLU A 161 13.59 10.27 -8.96
C GLU A 161 12.55 10.63 -7.89
N LEU A 162 12.38 9.79 -6.85
CA LEU A 162 11.47 10.07 -5.74
C LEU A 162 12.01 11.10 -4.75
N LYS A 163 13.31 11.16 -4.50
CA LYS A 163 13.92 12.08 -3.52
C LYS A 163 13.51 13.54 -3.70
N PRO A 164 13.60 14.15 -4.90
CA PRO A 164 13.18 15.55 -5.10
C PRO A 164 11.67 15.74 -4.87
N VAL A 165 10.84 14.74 -5.17
CA VAL A 165 9.41 14.79 -4.90
C VAL A 165 9.13 14.73 -3.40
N ILE A 166 9.80 13.83 -2.69
CA ILE A 166 9.69 13.71 -1.23
C ILE A 166 10.07 15.04 -0.56
N ALA A 167 11.08 15.73 -1.07
CA ALA A 167 11.50 17.04 -0.54
C ALA A 167 10.44 18.15 -0.65
N THR A 168 9.41 17.97 -1.50
CA THR A 168 8.25 18.88 -1.59
C THR A 168 7.14 18.57 -0.60
N MET A 169 7.19 17.42 0.05
CA MET A 169 6.16 17.00 1.01
C MET A 169 6.41 17.62 2.38
N THR A 170 5.34 18.04 3.03
CA THR A 170 5.41 18.70 4.35
C THR A 170 5.30 17.73 5.52
N THR A 171 4.96 16.48 5.23
CA THR A 171 4.87 15.41 6.23
C THR A 171 6.18 14.62 6.33
N ASN A 172 6.30 13.78 7.37
CA ASN A 172 7.43 12.86 7.50
C ASN A 172 7.31 11.74 6.46
N VAL A 173 8.32 11.60 5.60
CA VAL A 173 8.39 10.55 4.59
C VAL A 173 9.62 9.69 4.81
N THR A 174 9.39 8.40 5.03
CA THR A 174 10.45 7.39 5.10
C THR A 174 10.57 6.68 3.75
N LEU A 175 11.70 6.84 3.06
CA LEU A 175 12.01 6.11 1.84
C LEU A 175 12.86 4.88 2.16
N ASN A 176 12.26 3.70 2.01
CA ASN A 176 12.93 2.42 2.20
C ASN A 176 13.28 1.82 0.83
N VAL A 177 14.56 1.89 0.48
CA VAL A 177 15.07 1.34 -0.78
C VAL A 177 15.32 -0.17 -0.64
N VAL A 178 14.84 -0.95 -1.61
CA VAL A 178 15.16 -2.38 -1.78
C VAL A 178 16.30 -2.49 -2.79
N PRO A 179 17.55 -2.74 -2.35
CA PRO A 179 18.70 -2.78 -3.25
C PRO A 179 18.55 -3.87 -4.32
N GLY A 180 18.74 -3.50 -5.59
CA GLY A 180 18.56 -4.40 -6.74
C GLY A 180 17.11 -4.79 -7.03
N GLY A 181 16.15 -4.31 -6.25
CA GLY A 181 14.72 -4.60 -6.40
C GLY A 181 14.11 -3.94 -7.62
N ASP A 182 13.18 -4.63 -8.25
CA ASP A 182 12.33 -4.11 -9.33
C ASP A 182 11.02 -3.50 -8.80
N HIS A 183 10.08 -3.17 -9.70
CA HIS A 183 8.75 -2.68 -9.33
C HIS A 183 7.97 -3.66 -8.43
N SER A 184 8.23 -4.95 -8.52
CA SER A 184 7.61 -5.98 -7.67
C SER A 184 8.37 -6.21 -6.36
N LEU A 185 9.38 -5.39 -6.05
CA LEU A 185 10.29 -5.53 -4.91
C LEU A 185 11.08 -6.85 -4.94
N THR A 186 11.21 -7.44 -6.12
CA THR A 186 11.94 -8.70 -6.33
C THR A 186 13.40 -8.41 -6.61
N VAL A 187 14.30 -9.12 -5.91
CA VAL A 187 15.75 -9.01 -6.07
C VAL A 187 16.27 -10.25 -6.80
N ARG A 188 16.99 -10.06 -7.90
CA ARG A 188 17.63 -11.16 -8.62
C ARG A 188 18.80 -11.74 -7.79
N GLY A 189 18.89 -13.07 -7.71
CA GLY A 189 20.00 -13.77 -7.06
C GLY A 189 19.94 -13.88 -5.53
N LYS A 190 19.05 -13.18 -4.83
CA LYS A 190 18.73 -13.44 -3.42
C LYS A 190 17.62 -14.48 -3.32
N LYS A 191 17.60 -15.25 -2.22
CA LYS A 191 16.41 -16.02 -1.88
C LYS A 191 15.26 -15.02 -1.74
N LYS A 192 14.26 -15.20 -2.58
CA LYS A 192 13.12 -14.28 -2.70
C LYS A 192 12.47 -13.98 -1.35
N ASP A 193 12.40 -14.99 -0.49
CA ASP A 193 11.76 -14.89 0.82
C ASP A 193 12.57 -14.06 1.84
N GLU A 194 13.92 -14.07 1.78
CA GLU A 194 14.75 -13.26 2.69
C GLU A 194 14.56 -11.76 2.45
N ALA A 195 14.71 -11.31 1.20
CA ALA A 195 14.55 -9.90 0.86
C ALA A 195 13.12 -9.40 1.15
N PHE A 196 12.13 -10.25 0.90
CA PHE A 196 10.74 -9.92 1.17
C PHE A 196 10.44 -9.84 2.68
N ASN A 197 10.99 -10.74 3.48
CA ASN A 197 10.86 -10.69 4.94
C ASN A 197 11.51 -9.45 5.53
N GLU A 198 12.68 -9.01 5.06
CA GLU A 198 13.29 -7.73 5.47
C GLU A 198 12.36 -6.54 5.20
N VAL A 199 11.66 -6.54 4.05
CA VAL A 199 10.66 -5.50 3.73
C VAL A 199 9.52 -5.53 4.74
N LEU A 200 8.96 -6.71 5.04
CA LEU A 200 7.86 -6.85 6.00
C LEU A 200 8.27 -6.43 7.41
N ASP A 201 9.48 -6.77 7.86
CA ASP A 201 10.02 -6.34 9.16
C ASP A 201 10.11 -4.82 9.27
N ARG A 202 10.56 -4.15 8.21
CA ARG A 202 10.65 -2.69 8.17
C ARG A 202 9.29 -2.02 8.17
N ILE A 203 8.31 -2.57 7.43
CA ILE A 203 6.93 -2.05 7.42
C ILE A 203 6.33 -2.18 8.82
N ALA A 204 6.39 -3.37 9.41
CA ALA A 204 5.82 -3.62 10.74
C ALA A 204 6.43 -2.70 11.79
N ARG A 205 7.77 -2.56 11.83
CA ARG A 205 8.46 -1.65 12.75
C ARG A 205 7.99 -0.22 12.58
N TRP A 206 7.97 0.30 11.34
CA TRP A 206 7.55 1.67 11.06
C TRP A 206 6.09 1.94 11.47
N MET A 207 5.22 0.94 11.39
CA MET A 207 3.81 1.10 11.78
C MET A 207 3.58 1.10 13.30
N VAL A 208 4.51 0.60 14.10
CA VAL A 208 4.34 0.54 15.56
C VAL A 208 5.16 1.59 16.32
N GLU A 209 6.20 2.13 15.71
CA GLU A 209 6.95 3.30 16.19
C GLU A 209 6.11 4.58 16.11
#